data_952c65ef0e1b812747ecd32ae1e6ba7b
#
_entry.id   952c65ef0e1b812747ecd32ae1e6ba7b
#
_cell.length_a   1.000
_cell.length_b   1.000
_cell.length_c   1.000
_cell.angle_alpha   90.00
_cell.angle_beta   90.00
_cell.angle_gamma   90.00
#
_symmetry.space_group_name_H-M   'P 1'
#
loop_
_entity.id
_entity.type
_entity.pdbx_description
1 polymer ?
#
loop_
_entity_poly.entity_id
_entity_poly.type
_entity_poly.pdbx_seq_one_letter_code
_entity_poly.pdbx_strand_id
1 'polypeptide(L)'
;MYELKEYLNAINFTKKDLMKSEDELWQKKYPAFIVNKLLSAFSDTIMLVNEMNRNHFLDKDMQFQFLLNSIRTKKRYSPFLRASKLKEIECVKEYYGYSNDKAKAALDILTKDEIKIIKEKLYKGGTK
;
A
#
# COMPACT_ATOMS: atom_id res chain seq x y z
N MET A 1 -10.63 13.75 8.21
CA MET A 1 -11.21 14.44 7.05
C MET A 1 -10.12 14.65 5.99
N TYR A 2 -10.40 14.43 4.74
CA TYR A 2 -9.45 14.44 3.61
C TYR A 2 -8.31 13.41 3.74
N GLU A 3 -8.59 12.30 4.39
CA GLU A 3 -7.61 11.25 4.57
C GLU A 3 -7.45 10.42 3.30
N LEU A 4 -6.25 9.88 3.10
CA LEU A 4 -5.95 8.97 1.98
C LEU A 4 -6.95 7.80 1.92
N LYS A 5 -7.34 7.29 3.07
CA LYS A 5 -8.32 6.21 3.20
C LYS A 5 -9.66 6.55 2.57
N GLU A 6 -10.10 7.80 2.72
CA GLU A 6 -11.39 8.25 2.18
C GLU A 6 -11.38 8.25 0.65
N TYR A 7 -10.28 8.73 0.05
CA TYR A 7 -10.11 8.72 -1.40
C TYR A 7 -10.05 7.28 -1.94
N LEU A 8 -9.31 6.40 -1.29
CA LEU A 8 -9.22 5.00 -1.70
C LEU A 8 -10.55 4.26 -1.57
N ASN A 9 -11.29 4.50 -0.52
CA ASN A 9 -12.61 3.93 -0.33
C ASN A 9 -13.58 4.41 -1.43
N ALA A 10 -13.52 5.69 -1.78
CA ALA A 10 -14.36 6.24 -2.85
C ALA A 10 -14.04 5.56 -4.19
N ILE A 11 -12.76 5.39 -4.51
CA ILE A 11 -12.33 4.76 -5.76
C ILE A 11 -12.69 3.27 -5.80
N ASN A 12 -12.47 2.55 -4.70
CA ASN A 12 -12.59 1.09 -4.67
C ASN A 12 -14.01 0.59 -4.34
N PHE A 13 -14.75 1.31 -3.52
CA PHE A 13 -16.01 0.82 -2.96
C PHE A 13 -17.21 1.68 -3.25
N THR A 14 -17.25 2.85 -2.64
CA THR A 14 -18.46 3.68 -2.60
C THR A 14 -18.76 4.34 -3.93
N LYS A 15 -17.75 4.52 -4.76
CA LYS A 15 -17.84 5.23 -6.04
C LYS A 15 -18.43 6.63 -5.89
N LYS A 16 -18.26 7.21 -4.71
CA LYS A 16 -18.71 8.56 -4.41
C LYS A 16 -17.72 9.57 -4.99
N ASP A 17 -18.25 10.49 -5.78
CA ASP A 17 -17.45 11.55 -6.38
C ASP A 17 -17.17 12.65 -5.36
N LEU A 18 -16.02 12.57 -4.70
CA LEU A 18 -15.59 13.54 -3.70
C LEU A 18 -15.26 14.90 -4.29
N MET A 19 -14.93 14.94 -5.60
CA MET A 19 -14.55 16.17 -6.30
C MET A 19 -15.76 17.07 -6.62
N LYS A 20 -16.96 16.49 -6.64
CA LYS A 20 -18.21 17.24 -6.84
C LYS A 20 -18.77 17.85 -5.57
N SER A 21 -18.10 17.65 -4.44
CA SER A 21 -18.54 18.30 -3.21
C SER A 21 -18.31 19.81 -3.31
N GLU A 22 -19.06 20.56 -2.53
CA GLU A 22 -18.91 22.03 -2.45
C GLU A 22 -17.54 22.42 -1.84
N ASP A 23 -16.88 21.49 -1.19
CA ASP A 23 -15.60 21.70 -0.53
C ASP A 23 -14.45 21.45 -1.51
N GLU A 24 -13.85 22.53 -1.99
CA GLU A 24 -12.72 22.47 -2.91
C GLU A 24 -11.46 21.84 -2.31
N LEU A 25 -11.40 21.68 -0.99
CA LEU A 25 -10.25 21.08 -0.32
C LEU A 25 -10.08 19.60 -0.69
N TRP A 26 -11.16 18.91 -1.01
CA TRP A 26 -11.07 17.53 -1.51
C TRP A 26 -10.17 17.43 -2.74
N GLN A 27 -10.35 18.35 -3.69
CA GLN A 27 -9.55 18.40 -4.91
C GLN A 27 -8.10 18.81 -4.60
N LYS A 28 -7.93 19.84 -3.80
CA LYS A 28 -6.59 20.37 -3.48
C LYS A 28 -5.74 19.38 -2.68
N LYS A 29 -6.34 18.62 -1.80
CA LYS A 29 -5.66 17.67 -0.92
C LYS A 29 -5.53 16.26 -1.50
N TYR A 30 -6.03 16.00 -2.69
CA TYR A 30 -5.94 14.69 -3.32
C TYR A 30 -4.48 14.30 -3.57
N PRO A 31 -3.98 13.25 -2.90
CA PRO A 31 -2.58 12.84 -3.04
C PRO A 31 -2.40 11.89 -4.23
N ALA A 32 -2.44 12.42 -5.44
CA ALA A 32 -2.44 11.63 -6.68
C ALA A 32 -1.29 10.63 -6.77
N PHE A 33 -0.07 11.06 -6.44
CA PHE A 33 1.10 10.18 -6.49
C PHE A 33 0.97 8.98 -5.55
N ILE A 34 0.54 9.23 -4.32
CA ILE A 34 0.40 8.17 -3.30
C ILE A 34 -0.72 7.20 -3.69
N VAL A 35 -1.85 7.72 -4.16
CA VAL A 35 -2.98 6.90 -4.63
C VAL A 35 -2.53 6.01 -5.78
N ASN A 36 -1.85 6.57 -6.76
CA ASN A 36 -1.34 5.81 -7.91
C ASN A 36 -0.36 4.73 -7.45
N LYS A 37 0.55 5.06 -6.53
CA LYS A 37 1.50 4.10 -5.98
C LYS A 37 0.81 2.92 -5.29
N LEU A 38 -0.18 3.20 -4.46
CA LEU A 38 -0.91 2.15 -3.75
C LEU A 38 -1.72 1.26 -4.68
N LEU A 39 -2.36 1.85 -5.68
CA LEU A 39 -3.15 1.09 -6.65
C LEU A 39 -2.29 0.33 -7.66
N SER A 40 -1.04 0.71 -7.86
CA SER A 40 -0.11 0.01 -8.75
C SER A 40 0.26 -1.39 -8.25
N ALA A 41 -0.03 -1.69 -7.00
CA ALA A 41 0.26 -3.00 -6.39
C ALA A 41 -0.73 -4.10 -6.80
N PHE A 42 -1.80 -3.76 -7.52
CA PHE A 42 -2.86 -4.71 -7.89
C PHE A 42 -2.87 -4.94 -9.40
N SER A 43 -2.96 -6.20 -9.80
CA SER A 43 -2.91 -6.60 -11.21
C SER A 43 -4.08 -6.04 -12.04
N ASP A 44 -5.24 -5.86 -11.43
CA ASP A 44 -6.43 -5.35 -12.12
C ASP A 44 -6.45 -3.83 -12.28
N THR A 45 -5.65 -3.10 -11.53
CA THR A 45 -5.62 -1.64 -11.57
C THR A 45 -4.32 -1.04 -12.10
N ILE A 46 -3.24 -1.83 -12.18
CA ILE A 46 -1.92 -1.32 -12.56
C ILE A 46 -1.89 -0.65 -13.94
N MET A 47 -2.60 -1.19 -14.91
CA MET A 47 -2.64 -0.60 -16.26
C MET A 47 -3.30 0.77 -16.26
N LEU A 48 -4.37 0.93 -15.49
CA LEU A 48 -5.08 2.20 -15.35
C LEU A 48 -4.21 3.23 -14.63
N VAL A 49 -3.52 2.79 -13.59
CA VAL A 49 -2.60 3.64 -12.83
C VAL A 49 -1.42 4.09 -13.69
N ASN A 50 -0.88 3.20 -14.52
CA ASN A 50 0.19 3.55 -15.46
C ASN A 50 -0.24 4.64 -16.43
N GLU A 51 -1.50 4.59 -16.89
CA GLU A 51 -2.06 5.67 -17.71
C GLU A 51 -2.06 7.00 -16.96
N MET A 52 -2.43 6.98 -15.69
CA MET A 52 -2.40 8.20 -14.87
C MET A 52 -0.98 8.69 -14.63
N ASN A 53 -0.02 7.79 -14.42
CA ASN A 53 1.38 8.17 -14.27
C ASN A 53 1.96 8.81 -15.54
N ARG A 54 1.56 8.32 -16.71
CA ARG A 54 1.96 8.93 -18.00
C ARG A 54 1.36 10.31 -18.18
N ASN A 55 0.21 10.57 -17.58
CA ASN A 55 -0.53 11.82 -17.66
C ASN A 55 -0.55 12.57 -16.32
N HIS A 56 0.57 12.51 -15.59
CA HIS A 56 0.69 13.10 -14.25
C HIS A 56 0.47 14.62 -14.21
N PHE A 57 0.55 15.28 -15.35
CA PHE A 57 0.29 16.71 -15.50
C PHE A 57 -1.19 17.08 -15.48
N LEU A 58 -2.09 16.10 -15.54
CA LEU A 58 -3.53 16.36 -15.49
C LEU A 58 -3.94 16.87 -14.11
N ASP A 59 -5.01 17.66 -14.08
CA ASP A 59 -5.59 18.13 -12.83
C ASP A 59 -5.96 16.97 -11.91
N LYS A 60 -5.87 17.19 -10.62
CA LYS A 60 -6.20 16.17 -9.61
C LYS A 60 -7.62 15.66 -9.75
N ASP A 61 -8.57 16.54 -10.08
CA ASP A 61 -9.95 16.17 -10.35
C ASP A 61 -10.05 15.16 -11.51
N MET A 62 -9.38 15.43 -12.61
CA MET A 62 -9.38 14.56 -13.79
C MET A 62 -8.78 13.20 -13.47
N GLN A 63 -7.68 13.16 -12.72
CA GLN A 63 -7.05 11.89 -12.31
C GLN A 63 -7.98 11.07 -11.41
N PHE A 64 -8.60 11.71 -10.43
CA PHE A 64 -9.56 11.06 -9.56
C PHE A 64 -10.76 10.51 -10.34
N GLN A 65 -11.34 11.32 -11.23
CA GLN A 65 -12.49 10.93 -12.05
C GLN A 65 -12.17 9.72 -12.94
N PHE A 66 -11.00 9.71 -13.55
CA PHE A 66 -10.58 8.59 -14.38
C PHE A 66 -10.53 7.28 -13.56
N LEU A 67 -9.88 7.31 -12.40
CA LEU A 67 -9.80 6.13 -11.54
C LEU A 67 -11.17 5.72 -11.01
N LEU A 68 -11.99 6.68 -10.60
CA LEU A 68 -13.32 6.43 -10.09
C LEU A 68 -14.20 5.68 -11.10
N ASN A 69 -14.15 6.10 -12.36
CA ASN A 69 -14.99 5.55 -13.42
C ASN A 69 -14.41 4.28 -14.05
N SER A 70 -13.11 4.05 -13.93
CA SER A 70 -12.42 2.95 -14.59
C SER A 70 -12.20 1.73 -13.70
N ILE A 71 -12.07 1.92 -12.40
CA ILE A 71 -11.79 0.86 -11.45
C ILE A 71 -13.09 0.20 -10.98
N ARG A 72 -13.11 -1.13 -10.98
CA ARG A 72 -14.27 -1.90 -10.50
C ARG A 72 -14.34 -1.90 -8.99
N THR A 73 -15.54 -1.97 -8.44
CA THR A 73 -15.76 -2.10 -7.00
C THR A 73 -15.20 -3.43 -6.50
N LYS A 74 -14.18 -3.36 -5.63
CA LYS A 74 -13.52 -4.54 -5.06
C LYS A 74 -12.78 -4.15 -3.80
N LYS A 75 -12.78 -5.04 -2.81
CA LYS A 75 -11.89 -4.88 -1.65
C LYS A 75 -10.45 -5.09 -2.09
N ARG A 76 -9.61 -4.08 -1.86
CA ARG A 76 -8.19 -4.13 -2.16
C ARG A 76 -7.40 -3.80 -0.91
N TYR A 77 -6.61 -4.76 -0.45
CA TYR A 77 -5.70 -4.55 0.67
C TYR A 77 -4.31 -4.34 0.10
N SER A 78 -3.66 -3.26 0.54
CA SER A 78 -2.29 -2.97 0.10
C SER A 78 -1.37 -4.15 0.45
N PRO A 79 -0.63 -4.70 -0.53
CA PRO A 79 0.37 -5.72 -0.26
C PRO A 79 1.66 -5.12 0.33
N PHE A 80 1.75 -3.80 0.46
CA PHE A 80 2.91 -3.16 1.06
C PHE A 80 2.98 -3.50 2.54
N LEU A 81 4.09 -4.12 2.93
CA LEU A 81 4.32 -4.52 4.31
C LEU A 81 4.64 -3.29 5.17
N ARG A 82 4.19 -3.32 6.41
CA ARG A 82 4.61 -2.33 7.39
C ARG A 82 6.10 -2.49 7.68
N ALA A 83 6.77 -1.42 8.07
CA ALA A 83 8.21 -1.44 8.37
C ALA A 83 8.59 -2.52 9.39
N SER A 84 7.74 -2.77 10.38
CA SER A 84 7.96 -3.83 11.37
C SER A 84 8.01 -5.22 10.73
N LYS A 85 7.09 -5.49 9.80
CA LYS A 85 7.08 -6.77 9.08
C LYS A 85 8.28 -6.94 8.16
N LEU A 86 8.76 -5.85 7.55
CA LEU A 86 9.97 -5.91 6.72
C LEU A 86 11.17 -6.32 7.56
N LYS A 87 11.33 -5.75 8.76
CA LYS A 87 12.41 -6.14 9.68
C LYS A 87 12.29 -7.59 10.11
N GLU A 88 11.09 -8.06 10.38
CA GLU A 88 10.85 -9.45 10.75
C GLU A 88 11.19 -10.42 9.60
N ILE A 89 10.85 -10.07 8.36
CA ILE A 89 11.21 -10.84 7.18
C ILE A 89 12.73 -10.92 7.03
N GLU A 90 13.45 -9.83 7.21
CA GLU A 90 14.91 -9.80 7.15
C GLU A 90 15.53 -10.70 8.22
N CYS A 91 15.00 -10.68 9.43
CA CYS A 91 15.45 -11.56 10.51
C CYS A 91 15.25 -13.03 10.16
N VAL A 92 14.10 -13.40 9.63
CA VAL A 92 13.81 -14.77 9.23
C VAL A 92 14.71 -15.22 8.08
N LYS A 93 14.94 -14.35 7.10
CA LYS A 93 15.88 -14.62 5.99
C LYS A 93 17.27 -14.91 6.48
N GLU A 94 17.79 -14.08 7.38
CA GLU A 94 19.13 -14.23 7.91
C GLU A 94 19.26 -15.50 8.76
N TYR A 95 18.29 -15.76 9.62
CA TYR A 95 18.34 -16.90 10.53
C TYR A 95 18.26 -18.25 9.80
N TYR A 96 17.37 -18.39 8.83
CA TYR A 96 17.16 -19.63 8.09
C TYR A 96 17.85 -19.68 6.73
N GLY A 97 18.34 -18.58 6.22
CA GLY A 97 18.91 -18.51 4.87
C GLY A 97 17.86 -18.61 3.78
N TYR A 98 16.63 -18.18 4.04
CA TYR A 98 15.54 -18.25 3.08
C TYR A 98 15.54 -17.13 2.05
N SER A 99 14.92 -17.39 0.89
CA SER A 99 14.56 -16.36 -0.08
C SER A 99 13.42 -15.48 0.48
N ASN A 100 13.15 -14.34 -0.18
CA ASN A 100 12.07 -13.44 0.24
C ASN A 100 10.72 -14.16 0.35
N ASP A 101 10.37 -14.99 -0.64
CA ASP A 101 9.08 -15.68 -0.67
C ASP A 101 8.95 -16.72 0.46
N LYS A 102 10.01 -17.48 0.70
CA LYS A 102 10.05 -18.44 1.79
C LYS A 102 10.00 -17.76 3.15
N ALA A 103 10.69 -16.64 3.31
CA ALA A 103 10.67 -15.87 4.54
C ALA A 103 9.28 -15.31 4.85
N LYS A 104 8.56 -14.82 3.86
CA LYS A 104 7.17 -14.36 4.01
C LYS A 104 6.26 -15.49 4.44
N ALA A 105 6.37 -16.65 3.80
CA ALA A 105 5.57 -17.83 4.15
C ALA A 105 5.88 -18.32 5.57
N ALA A 106 7.15 -18.35 5.96
CA ALA A 106 7.56 -18.72 7.31
C ALA A 106 7.05 -17.73 8.36
N LEU A 107 7.06 -16.43 8.04
CA LEU A 107 6.59 -15.40 8.96
C LEU A 107 5.09 -15.56 9.28
N ASP A 108 4.28 -16.01 8.32
CA ASP A 108 2.86 -16.25 8.54
C ASP A 108 2.59 -17.42 9.50
N ILE A 109 3.53 -18.35 9.60
CA ILE A 109 3.43 -19.53 10.47
C ILE A 109 4.01 -19.27 11.85
N LEU A 110 5.06 -18.43 11.94
CA LEU A 110 5.77 -18.17 13.20
C LEU A 110 4.94 -17.35 14.18
N THR A 111 5.00 -17.74 15.45
CA THR A 111 4.40 -16.95 16.53
C THR A 111 5.26 -15.74 16.89
N LYS A 112 4.68 -14.78 17.58
CA LYS A 112 5.42 -13.59 18.05
C LYS A 112 6.59 -13.95 18.96
N ASP A 113 6.41 -14.98 19.80
CA ASP A 113 7.46 -15.45 20.70
C ASP A 113 8.63 -16.07 19.95
N GLU A 114 8.34 -16.86 18.91
CA GLU A 114 9.34 -17.46 18.05
C GLU A 114 10.14 -16.39 17.29
N ILE A 115 9.48 -15.37 16.79
CA ILE A 115 10.14 -14.23 16.12
C ILE A 115 11.06 -13.50 17.11
N LYS A 116 10.62 -13.32 18.33
CA LYS A 116 11.43 -12.69 19.39
C LYS A 116 12.70 -13.50 19.67
N ILE A 117 12.58 -14.82 19.78
CA ILE A 117 13.72 -15.73 19.96
C ILE A 117 14.70 -15.61 18.79
N ILE A 118 14.21 -15.56 17.55
CA ILE A 118 15.05 -15.39 16.38
C ILE A 118 15.81 -14.07 16.43
N LYS A 119 15.15 -12.98 16.80
CA LYS A 119 15.80 -11.67 16.94
C LYS A 119 16.90 -11.69 18.00
N GLU A 120 16.67 -12.36 19.13
CA GLU A 120 17.66 -12.52 20.20
C GLU A 120 18.88 -13.31 19.73
N LYS A 121 18.67 -14.38 18.98
CA LYS A 121 19.77 -15.22 18.44
C LYS A 121 20.59 -14.48 17.39
N LEU A 122 19.99 -13.61 16.62
CA LEU A 122 20.66 -12.79 15.60
C LEU A 122 21.37 -11.58 16.20
N TYR A 123 21.09 -11.25 17.47
CA TYR A 123 21.72 -10.13 18.14
C TYR A 123 23.21 -10.43 18.37
N LYS A 124 24.06 -9.70 17.69
CA LYS A 124 25.52 -9.93 17.71
C LYS A 124 26.24 -9.11 18.79
N GLY A 125 25.53 -8.75 19.84
CA GLY A 125 26.15 -8.10 21.00
C GLY A 125 26.88 -6.82 20.63
N GLY A 126 26.21 -5.75 20.47
CA GLY A 126 26.80 -4.43 20.40
C GLY A 126 26.45 -3.65 21.65
N THR A 127 27.28 -2.74 22.03
CA THR A 127 26.89 -1.75 23.03
C THR A 127 25.69 -1.00 22.50
N LYS A 128 24.69 -1.00 23.29
CA LYS A 128 23.49 -0.23 22.95
C LYS A 128 23.76 1.27 22.96
#